data_3314ad443cbcf2d800267fa584dc3200
#
_entry.id   3314ad443cbcf2d800267fa584dc3200
#
_cell.length_a   1.000
_cell.length_b   1.000
_cell.length_c   1.000
_cell.angle_alpha   90.00
_cell.angle_beta   90.00
_cell.angle_gamma   90.00
#
_symmetry.space_group_name_H-M   'P 1'
#
loop_
_entity.id
_entity.type
_entity.pdbx_description
1 polymer ?
#
loop_
_entity_poly.entity_id
_entity_poly.type
_entity_poly.pdbx_seq_one_letter_code
_entity_poly.pdbx_strand_id
1 'polypeptide(L)'
;MFMKRLAIALIILLALAVAGAYYFNQYWIHRYDAMIARQASIYRLDPDLVWSVIYEETYFSPWKKGSKGEVGLMQVTPAVGREWAAETGMRDLARQMERDPQAVLRDPEKNIQIGCWYLEKLYEEFRDLPGVEARMIAGYNAGPSRAVEWNQTEAGAEPLSIEQFVARIDIPSTRAYVTSILERYRKLKLQRGGATTATQNRNATTGAGR
;
A
#
# COMPACT_ATOMS: atom_id res chain seq x y z
N MET A 1 -40.50 -22.97 -25.85
CA MET A 1 -39.25 -23.73 -25.58
C MET A 1 -37.99 -22.94 -25.96
N PHE A 2 -37.92 -22.27 -27.09
CA PHE A 2 -36.80 -21.45 -27.57
C PHE A 2 -36.44 -20.27 -26.62
N MET A 3 -37.39 -19.45 -26.18
CA MET A 3 -37.16 -18.35 -25.25
C MET A 3 -36.57 -18.80 -23.91
N LYS A 4 -37.00 -19.95 -23.36
CA LYS A 4 -36.40 -20.50 -22.11
C LYS A 4 -34.94 -20.88 -22.30
N ARG A 5 -34.59 -21.51 -23.45
CA ARG A 5 -33.20 -21.86 -23.78
C ARG A 5 -32.33 -20.63 -23.99
N LEU A 6 -32.87 -19.61 -24.65
CA LEU A 6 -32.18 -18.34 -24.83
C LEU A 6 -31.93 -17.64 -23.46
N ALA A 7 -32.93 -17.59 -22.58
CA ALA A 7 -32.78 -17.02 -21.24
C ALA A 7 -31.71 -17.78 -20.42
N ILE A 8 -31.71 -19.12 -20.47
CA ILE A 8 -30.66 -19.92 -19.77
C ILE A 8 -29.27 -19.62 -20.34
N ALA A 9 -29.14 -19.54 -21.67
CA ALA A 9 -27.85 -19.21 -22.29
C ALA A 9 -27.35 -17.84 -21.89
N LEU A 10 -28.21 -16.82 -21.82
CA LEU A 10 -27.85 -15.47 -21.35
C LEU A 10 -27.42 -15.45 -19.88
N ILE A 11 -28.11 -16.21 -19.02
CA ILE A 11 -27.72 -16.34 -17.59
C ILE A 11 -26.34 -16.98 -17.46
N ILE A 12 -26.07 -18.04 -18.23
CA ILE A 12 -24.75 -18.71 -18.22
C ILE A 12 -23.66 -17.74 -18.71
N LEU A 13 -23.90 -17.02 -19.80
CA LEU A 13 -22.95 -16.02 -20.30
C LEU A 13 -22.67 -14.93 -19.28
N LEU A 14 -23.70 -14.42 -18.61
CA LEU A 14 -23.54 -13.43 -17.54
C LEU A 14 -22.72 -13.99 -16.38
N ALA A 15 -23.02 -15.20 -15.94
CA ALA A 15 -22.26 -15.86 -14.86
C ALA A 15 -20.78 -16.05 -15.23
N LEU A 16 -20.50 -16.48 -16.47
CA LEU A 16 -19.13 -16.60 -16.97
C LEU A 16 -18.41 -15.25 -17.05
N ALA A 17 -19.10 -14.20 -17.49
CA ALA A 17 -18.56 -12.84 -17.52
C ALA A 17 -18.22 -12.32 -16.10
N VAL A 18 -19.10 -12.53 -15.14
CA VAL A 18 -18.88 -12.15 -13.74
C VAL A 18 -17.70 -12.94 -13.14
N ALA A 19 -17.65 -14.25 -13.37
CA ALA A 19 -16.53 -15.08 -12.93
C ALA A 19 -15.22 -14.64 -13.58
N GLY A 20 -15.21 -14.37 -14.88
CA GLY A 20 -14.04 -13.86 -15.60
C GLY A 20 -13.55 -12.53 -15.05
N ALA A 21 -14.48 -11.58 -14.80
CA ALA A 21 -14.15 -10.30 -14.20
C ALA A 21 -13.57 -10.44 -12.78
N TYR A 22 -14.13 -11.35 -11.98
CA TYR A 22 -13.62 -11.67 -10.64
C TYR A 22 -12.18 -12.21 -10.69
N TYR A 23 -11.93 -13.25 -11.51
CA TYR A 23 -10.59 -13.83 -11.62
C TYR A 23 -9.57 -12.87 -12.23
N PHE A 24 -9.98 -12.05 -13.21
CA PHE A 24 -9.15 -10.99 -13.76
C PHE A 24 -8.79 -9.96 -12.67
N ASN A 25 -9.76 -9.55 -11.86
CA ASN A 25 -9.52 -8.62 -10.75
C ASN A 25 -8.55 -9.21 -9.73
N GLN A 26 -8.71 -10.49 -9.35
CA GLN A 26 -7.78 -11.16 -8.44
C GLN A 26 -6.36 -11.19 -9.01
N TYR A 27 -6.20 -11.59 -10.26
CA TYR A 27 -4.89 -11.53 -10.93
C TYR A 27 -4.33 -10.10 -10.92
N TRP A 28 -5.15 -9.12 -11.24
CA TRP A 28 -4.73 -7.72 -11.34
C TRP A 28 -4.16 -7.17 -10.04
N ILE A 29 -4.84 -7.37 -8.92
CA ILE A 29 -4.43 -6.82 -7.62
C ILE A 29 -3.31 -7.62 -6.94
N HIS A 30 -3.06 -8.87 -7.36
CA HIS A 30 -2.05 -9.75 -6.76
C HIS A 30 -0.78 -9.93 -7.61
N ARG A 31 -0.74 -9.39 -8.82
CA ARG A 31 0.39 -9.61 -9.75
C ARG A 31 1.73 -9.06 -9.28
N TYR A 32 1.73 -8.18 -8.29
CA TYR A 32 2.95 -7.59 -7.71
C TYR A 32 3.26 -8.10 -6.29
N ASP A 33 2.50 -9.05 -5.75
CA ASP A 33 2.65 -9.52 -4.36
C ASP A 33 4.08 -9.98 -4.04
N ALA A 34 4.73 -10.70 -4.93
CA ALA A 34 6.11 -11.14 -4.74
C ALA A 34 7.11 -9.97 -4.68
N MET A 35 6.91 -8.93 -5.49
CA MET A 35 7.75 -7.72 -5.46
C MET A 35 7.51 -6.93 -4.18
N ILE A 36 6.25 -6.79 -3.78
CA ILE A 36 5.84 -6.12 -2.53
C ILE A 36 6.47 -6.83 -1.34
N ALA A 37 6.30 -8.14 -1.23
CA ALA A 37 6.86 -8.93 -0.13
C ALA A 37 8.38 -8.79 -0.03
N ARG A 38 9.09 -8.84 -1.17
CA ARG A 38 10.54 -8.68 -1.22
C ARG A 38 10.98 -7.29 -0.75
N GLN A 39 10.39 -6.22 -1.30
CA GLN A 39 10.78 -4.85 -0.96
C GLN A 39 10.37 -4.50 0.48
N ALA A 40 9.17 -4.89 0.91
CA ALA A 40 8.73 -4.72 2.29
C ALA A 40 9.70 -5.40 3.28
N SER A 41 10.18 -6.61 2.97
CA SER A 41 11.18 -7.30 3.81
C SER A 41 12.51 -6.55 3.90
N ILE A 42 13.00 -5.97 2.80
CA ILE A 42 14.25 -5.18 2.77
C ILE A 42 14.14 -3.95 3.68
N TYR A 43 13.00 -3.26 3.63
CA TYR A 43 12.75 -2.03 4.39
C TYR A 43 12.00 -2.25 5.71
N ARG A 44 11.91 -3.50 6.19
CA ARG A 44 11.28 -3.86 7.48
C ARG A 44 9.84 -3.36 7.64
N LEU A 45 9.12 -3.30 6.53
CA LEU A 45 7.70 -2.92 6.48
C LEU A 45 6.79 -4.16 6.45
N ASP A 46 5.54 -3.98 6.89
CA ASP A 46 4.51 -4.99 6.69
C ASP A 46 4.05 -4.98 5.22
N PRO A 47 4.12 -6.12 4.48
CA PRO A 47 3.71 -6.16 3.09
C PRO A 47 2.23 -5.84 2.88
N ASP A 48 1.36 -6.10 3.86
CA ASP A 48 -0.07 -5.74 3.78
C ASP A 48 -0.29 -4.23 3.83
N LEU A 49 0.60 -3.51 4.53
CA LEU A 49 0.56 -2.05 4.54
C LEU A 49 1.00 -1.48 3.19
N VAL A 50 2.12 -1.96 2.63
CA VAL A 50 2.60 -1.56 1.29
C VAL A 50 1.55 -1.86 0.22
N TRP A 51 0.95 -3.04 0.27
CA TRP A 51 -0.15 -3.44 -0.62
C TRP A 51 -1.33 -2.46 -0.52
N SER A 52 -1.71 -2.07 0.71
CA SER A 52 -2.82 -1.15 0.96
C SER A 52 -2.55 0.25 0.42
N VAL A 53 -1.30 0.72 0.49
CA VAL A 53 -0.86 1.99 -0.12
C VAL A 53 -0.97 1.92 -1.64
N ILE A 54 -0.43 0.88 -2.29
CA ILE A 54 -0.50 0.71 -3.76
C ILE A 54 -1.96 0.64 -4.24
N TYR A 55 -2.82 -0.05 -3.49
CA TYR A 55 -4.24 -0.11 -3.80
C TYR A 55 -4.89 1.28 -3.81
N GLU A 56 -4.63 2.09 -2.79
CA GLU A 56 -5.18 3.43 -2.65
C GLU A 56 -4.63 4.38 -3.70
N GLU A 57 -3.32 4.32 -3.95
CA GLU A 57 -2.64 5.19 -4.90
C GLU A 57 -3.11 4.95 -6.33
N THR A 58 -3.16 3.70 -6.77
CA THR A 58 -3.29 3.43 -8.21
C THR A 58 -4.19 2.26 -8.58
N TYR A 59 -4.69 1.52 -7.60
CA TYR A 59 -5.33 0.22 -7.86
C TYR A 59 -4.44 -0.67 -8.73
N PHE A 60 -3.14 -0.72 -8.39
CA PHE A 60 -2.11 -1.49 -9.09
C PHE A 60 -1.88 -1.10 -10.56
N SER A 61 -2.20 0.13 -10.98
CA SER A 61 -1.89 0.63 -12.31
C SER A 61 -0.48 1.25 -12.36
N PRO A 62 0.49 0.63 -13.05
CA PRO A 62 1.86 1.16 -13.10
C PRO A 62 2.01 2.39 -14.00
N TRP A 63 0.99 2.68 -14.82
CA TRP A 63 0.99 3.81 -15.76
C TRP A 63 0.42 5.10 -15.19
N LYS A 64 -0.15 5.04 -13.98
CA LYS A 64 -0.82 6.20 -13.38
C LYS A 64 0.19 7.33 -13.16
N LYS A 65 -0.23 8.54 -13.53
CA LYS A 65 0.48 9.79 -13.25
C LYS A 65 -0.40 10.66 -12.39
N GLY A 66 0.17 11.24 -11.34
CA GLY A 66 -0.48 12.21 -10.50
C GLY A 66 -0.34 13.62 -11.05
N SER A 67 -1.10 14.56 -10.48
CA SER A 67 -1.14 15.96 -10.89
C SER A 67 0.12 16.75 -10.51
N LYS A 68 0.88 16.27 -9.54
CA LYS A 68 2.15 16.87 -9.07
C LYS A 68 3.38 16.17 -9.64
N GLY A 69 3.20 15.35 -10.71
CA GLY A 69 4.27 14.62 -11.36
C GLY A 69 4.60 13.27 -10.72
N GLU A 70 3.77 12.77 -9.83
CA GLU A 70 3.87 11.43 -9.25
C GLU A 70 3.69 10.36 -10.33
N VAL A 71 4.40 9.24 -10.21
CA VAL A 71 4.43 8.19 -11.23
C VAL A 71 4.37 6.81 -10.57
N GLY A 72 3.69 5.89 -11.25
CA GLY A 72 3.75 4.45 -10.98
C GLY A 72 2.91 3.99 -9.82
N LEU A 73 3.13 2.74 -9.39
CA LEU A 73 2.31 2.01 -8.44
C LEU A 73 2.10 2.73 -7.10
N MET A 74 3.17 3.30 -6.56
CA MET A 74 3.18 4.01 -5.28
C MET A 74 3.19 5.53 -5.44
N GLN A 75 2.94 6.05 -6.67
CA GLN A 75 2.87 7.49 -6.95
C GLN A 75 4.09 8.26 -6.40
N VAL A 76 5.28 7.72 -6.69
CA VAL A 76 6.55 8.35 -6.26
C VAL A 76 6.82 9.61 -7.08
N THR A 77 7.23 10.69 -6.40
CA THR A 77 7.64 11.92 -7.09
C THR A 77 9.09 11.83 -7.59
N PRO A 78 9.46 12.55 -8.65
CA PRO A 78 10.85 12.66 -9.08
C PRO A 78 11.80 13.16 -7.99
N ALA A 79 11.31 14.00 -7.07
CA ALA A 79 12.13 14.52 -5.96
C ALA A 79 12.51 13.40 -5.00
N VAL A 80 11.53 12.57 -4.58
CA VAL A 80 11.77 11.39 -3.72
C VAL A 80 12.69 10.39 -4.41
N GLY A 81 12.52 10.16 -5.71
CA GLY A 81 13.39 9.26 -6.47
C GLY A 81 14.85 9.75 -6.54
N ARG A 82 15.08 11.05 -6.70
CA ARG A 82 16.44 11.63 -6.65
C ARG A 82 17.06 11.53 -5.27
N GLU A 83 16.29 11.82 -4.23
CA GLU A 83 16.73 11.71 -2.83
C GLU A 83 17.18 10.27 -2.52
N TRP A 84 16.35 9.28 -2.88
CA TRP A 84 16.71 7.87 -2.75
C TRP A 84 18.00 7.50 -3.50
N ALA A 85 18.16 7.94 -4.75
CA ALA A 85 19.34 7.64 -5.55
C ALA A 85 20.62 8.28 -4.96
N ALA A 86 20.50 9.47 -4.35
CA ALA A 86 21.59 10.14 -3.67
C ALA A 86 22.01 9.41 -2.38
N GLU A 87 21.04 9.06 -1.53
CA GLU A 87 21.29 8.39 -0.25
C GLU A 87 21.82 6.95 -0.42
N THR A 88 21.37 6.23 -1.44
CA THR A 88 21.85 4.85 -1.71
C THR A 88 23.20 4.80 -2.43
N GLY A 89 23.75 5.92 -2.87
CA GLY A 89 25.03 5.98 -3.57
C GLY A 89 25.04 5.35 -4.96
N MET A 90 23.88 5.06 -5.53
CA MET A 90 23.73 4.41 -6.85
C MET A 90 23.93 5.43 -7.99
N ARG A 91 25.20 5.74 -8.31
CA ARG A 91 25.57 6.79 -9.27
C ARG A 91 24.91 6.64 -10.64
N ASP A 92 24.79 5.42 -11.16
CA ASP A 92 24.16 5.18 -12.48
C ASP A 92 22.68 5.49 -12.45
N LEU A 93 22.01 5.11 -11.37
CA LEU A 93 20.61 5.39 -11.18
C LEU A 93 20.36 6.89 -10.92
N ALA A 94 21.24 7.55 -10.16
CA ALA A 94 21.18 8.99 -9.99
C ALA A 94 21.26 9.71 -11.35
N ARG A 95 22.17 9.28 -12.25
CA ARG A 95 22.24 9.82 -13.62
C ARG A 95 20.97 9.53 -14.45
N GLN A 96 20.35 8.37 -14.27
CA GLN A 96 19.09 8.03 -14.93
C GLN A 96 17.94 8.90 -14.39
N MET A 97 17.87 9.08 -13.07
CA MET A 97 16.89 9.96 -12.42
C MET A 97 17.01 11.42 -12.86
N GLU A 98 18.22 11.91 -13.19
CA GLU A 98 18.39 13.26 -13.72
C GLU A 98 17.96 13.37 -15.20
N ARG A 99 18.21 12.34 -16.01
CA ARG A 99 17.88 12.34 -17.44
C ARG A 99 16.39 12.12 -17.71
N ASP A 100 15.83 11.06 -17.12
CA ASP A 100 14.43 10.66 -17.31
C ASP A 100 13.91 10.00 -16.04
N PRO A 101 13.52 10.78 -15.03
CA PRO A 101 12.97 10.23 -13.80
C PRO A 101 11.69 9.42 -14.03
N GLN A 102 10.91 9.76 -15.06
CA GLN A 102 9.69 9.05 -15.36
C GLN A 102 9.93 7.64 -15.90
N ALA A 103 10.98 7.41 -16.68
CA ALA A 103 11.34 6.07 -17.14
C ALA A 103 11.71 5.17 -15.96
N VAL A 104 12.50 5.67 -15.01
CA VAL A 104 12.87 4.92 -13.79
C VAL A 104 11.63 4.63 -12.93
N LEU A 105 10.79 5.65 -12.69
CA LEU A 105 9.63 5.53 -11.81
C LEU A 105 8.45 4.74 -12.41
N ARG A 106 8.45 4.48 -13.72
CA ARG A 106 7.48 3.58 -14.37
C ARG A 106 7.82 2.10 -14.21
N ASP A 107 9.08 1.78 -13.91
CA ASP A 107 9.46 0.41 -13.59
C ASP A 107 8.81 -0.01 -12.28
N PRO A 108 7.96 -1.05 -12.27
CA PRO A 108 7.22 -1.46 -11.08
C PRO A 108 8.11 -1.79 -9.89
N GLU A 109 9.25 -2.47 -10.15
CA GLU A 109 10.15 -2.88 -9.08
C GLU A 109 10.86 -1.68 -8.46
N LYS A 110 11.37 -0.75 -9.27
CA LYS A 110 11.99 0.49 -8.80
C LYS A 110 10.99 1.38 -8.07
N ASN A 111 9.78 1.46 -8.57
CA ASN A 111 8.73 2.25 -7.97
C ASN A 111 8.37 1.74 -6.56
N ILE A 112 8.15 0.42 -6.41
CA ILE A 112 7.89 -0.20 -5.11
C ILE A 112 9.12 -0.06 -4.20
N GLN A 113 10.33 -0.25 -4.71
CA GLN A 113 11.57 -0.09 -3.95
C GLN A 113 11.69 1.30 -3.34
N ILE A 114 11.54 2.34 -4.16
CA ILE A 114 11.66 3.75 -3.73
C ILE A 114 10.52 4.12 -2.78
N GLY A 115 9.29 3.68 -3.07
CA GLY A 115 8.14 3.90 -2.20
C GLY A 115 8.30 3.24 -0.82
N CYS A 116 8.83 2.01 -0.76
CA CYS A 116 9.14 1.33 0.50
C CYS A 116 10.25 2.05 1.28
N TRP A 117 11.33 2.48 0.61
CA TRP A 117 12.36 3.28 1.25
C TRP A 117 11.78 4.56 1.87
N TYR A 118 10.91 5.26 1.16
CA TYR A 118 10.30 6.48 1.68
C TYR A 118 9.35 6.20 2.86
N LEU A 119 8.61 5.10 2.82
CA LEU A 119 7.79 4.65 3.95
C LEU A 119 8.66 4.27 5.17
N GLU A 120 9.80 3.60 4.99
CA GLU A 120 10.75 3.31 6.08
C GLU A 120 11.28 4.59 6.72
N LYS A 121 11.67 5.58 5.90
CA LYS A 121 12.13 6.88 6.38
C LYS A 121 11.07 7.58 7.26
N LEU A 122 9.82 7.53 6.84
CA LEU A 122 8.69 8.04 7.63
C LEU A 122 8.42 7.20 8.89
N TYR A 123 8.62 5.87 8.81
CA TYR A 123 8.53 5.00 9.97
C TYR A 123 9.55 5.40 11.03
N GLU A 124 10.81 5.60 10.66
CA GLU A 124 11.88 6.00 11.61
C GLU A 124 11.60 7.37 12.26
N GLU A 125 10.95 8.30 11.54
CA GLU A 125 10.54 9.59 12.07
C GLU A 125 9.49 9.48 13.18
N PHE A 126 8.57 8.51 13.09
CA PHE A 126 7.41 8.41 13.98
C PHE A 126 7.37 7.13 14.83
N ARG A 127 8.41 6.29 14.81
CA ARG A 127 8.42 4.93 15.38
C ARG A 127 8.08 4.87 16.88
N ASP A 128 8.43 5.92 17.62
CA ASP A 128 8.24 5.99 19.07
C ASP A 128 6.84 6.54 19.45
N LEU A 129 5.97 6.78 18.46
CA LEU A 129 4.64 7.34 18.65
C LEU A 129 3.53 6.29 18.47
N PRO A 130 2.43 6.37 19.22
CA PRO A 130 1.30 5.47 19.08
C PRO A 130 0.71 5.52 17.65
N GLY A 131 0.49 4.34 17.03
CA GLY A 131 -0.07 4.27 15.69
C GLY A 131 0.83 4.90 14.63
N VAL A 132 2.09 4.50 14.65
CA VAL A 132 3.11 4.92 13.69
C VAL A 132 2.63 4.85 12.24
N GLU A 133 1.83 3.83 11.89
CA GLU A 133 1.30 3.65 10.54
C GLU A 133 0.44 4.83 10.09
N ALA A 134 -0.40 5.38 10.97
CA ALA A 134 -1.25 6.54 10.65
C ALA A 134 -0.40 7.76 10.29
N ARG A 135 0.67 8.01 11.05
CA ARG A 135 1.59 9.14 10.87
C ARG A 135 2.43 8.99 9.62
N MET A 136 2.96 7.79 9.42
CA MET A 136 3.71 7.40 8.23
C MET A 136 2.88 7.59 6.94
N ILE A 137 1.63 7.09 6.92
CA ILE A 137 0.73 7.22 5.77
C ILE A 137 0.37 8.70 5.54
N ALA A 138 0.13 9.48 6.60
CA ALA A 138 -0.14 10.91 6.50
C ALA A 138 1.07 11.67 5.92
N GLY A 139 2.28 11.37 6.40
CA GLY A 139 3.53 11.92 5.89
C GLY A 139 3.81 11.54 4.43
N TYR A 140 3.45 10.33 4.04
CA TYR A 140 3.57 9.88 2.65
C TYR A 140 2.71 10.72 1.70
N ASN A 141 1.47 10.99 2.06
CA ASN A 141 0.51 11.71 1.22
C ASN A 141 0.69 13.23 1.24
N ALA A 142 0.90 13.82 2.42
CA ALA A 142 0.94 15.27 2.60
C ALA A 142 2.34 15.86 2.85
N GLY A 143 3.35 14.98 2.96
CA GLY A 143 4.72 15.35 3.33
C GLY A 143 4.99 15.26 4.85
N PRO A 144 6.26 14.95 5.23
CA PRO A 144 6.64 14.76 6.63
C PRO A 144 6.37 15.98 7.50
N SER A 145 6.64 17.18 7.02
CA SER A 145 6.43 18.42 7.78
C SER A 145 4.99 18.60 8.24
N ARG A 146 4.01 18.26 7.40
CA ARG A 146 2.59 18.30 7.77
C ARG A 146 2.25 17.24 8.81
N ALA A 147 2.76 16.03 8.67
CA ALA A 147 2.52 14.97 9.65
C ALA A 147 3.12 15.33 11.02
N VAL A 148 4.29 15.97 11.04
CA VAL A 148 4.89 16.52 12.29
C VAL A 148 3.99 17.63 12.88
N GLU A 149 3.49 18.57 12.07
CA GLU A 149 2.59 19.63 12.51
C GLU A 149 1.32 19.07 13.17
N TRP A 150 0.67 18.10 12.55
CA TRP A 150 -0.54 17.46 13.10
C TRP A 150 -0.28 16.65 14.37
N ASN A 151 0.98 16.26 14.60
CA ASN A 151 1.38 15.50 15.78
C ASN A 151 1.80 16.38 16.96
N GLN A 152 1.89 17.70 16.79
CA GLN A 152 2.32 18.62 17.85
C GLN A 152 1.35 18.58 19.04
N THR A 153 1.91 18.50 20.25
CA THR A 153 1.21 18.58 21.53
C THR A 153 1.88 19.65 22.40
N GLU A 154 1.21 20.07 23.46
CA GLU A 154 1.82 20.92 24.48
C GLU A 154 2.98 20.18 25.16
N ALA A 155 3.96 20.95 25.66
CA ALA A 155 5.12 20.40 26.33
C ALA A 155 4.67 19.56 27.55
N GLY A 156 5.10 18.30 27.62
CA GLY A 156 4.75 17.36 28.70
C GLY A 156 3.40 16.66 28.55
N ALA A 157 2.66 16.91 27.49
CA ALA A 157 1.43 16.17 27.21
C ALA A 157 1.74 14.77 26.66
N GLU A 158 0.83 13.83 26.93
CA GLU A 158 0.91 12.49 26.36
C GLU A 158 0.81 12.51 24.83
N PRO A 159 1.49 11.57 24.15
CA PRO A 159 1.37 11.43 22.70
C PRO A 159 -0.07 11.19 22.29
N LEU A 160 -0.47 11.76 21.13
CA LEU A 160 -1.81 11.59 20.59
C LEU A 160 -2.11 10.12 20.28
N SER A 161 -3.31 9.63 20.61
CA SER A 161 -3.82 8.38 20.08
C SER A 161 -3.96 8.42 18.56
N ILE A 162 -4.20 7.28 17.91
CA ILE A 162 -4.44 7.21 16.46
C ILE A 162 -5.63 8.08 16.06
N GLU A 163 -6.73 7.97 16.81
CA GLU A 163 -7.98 8.68 16.56
C GLU A 163 -7.80 10.19 16.71
N GLN A 164 -7.10 10.62 17.75
CA GLN A 164 -6.77 12.01 17.98
C GLN A 164 -5.88 12.58 16.87
N PHE A 165 -4.85 11.83 16.46
CA PHE A 165 -3.98 12.24 15.34
C PHE A 165 -4.77 12.37 14.03
N VAL A 166 -5.56 11.36 13.67
CA VAL A 166 -6.36 11.36 12.42
C VAL A 166 -7.36 12.52 12.43
N ALA A 167 -7.97 12.83 13.59
CA ALA A 167 -8.89 13.95 13.71
C ALA A 167 -8.22 15.32 13.48
N ARG A 168 -6.92 15.44 13.77
CA ARG A 168 -6.13 16.68 13.54
C ARG A 168 -5.70 16.91 12.09
N ILE A 169 -5.78 15.89 11.22
CA ILE A 169 -5.48 16.07 9.80
C ILE A 169 -6.52 17.04 9.22
N ASP A 170 -6.12 18.27 8.94
CA ASP A 170 -6.97 19.35 8.45
C ASP A 170 -7.24 19.30 6.95
N ILE A 171 -6.47 18.46 6.20
CA ILE A 171 -6.65 18.22 4.77
C ILE A 171 -7.64 17.03 4.60
N PRO A 172 -8.89 17.27 4.14
CA PRO A 172 -9.91 16.22 4.08
C PRO A 172 -9.53 15.02 3.20
N SER A 173 -8.84 15.26 2.07
CA SER A 173 -8.37 14.20 1.19
C SER A 173 -7.29 13.32 1.85
N THR A 174 -6.36 13.92 2.60
CA THR A 174 -5.35 13.17 3.33
C THR A 174 -5.96 12.38 4.48
N ARG A 175 -6.93 12.95 5.21
CA ARG A 175 -7.66 12.24 6.26
C ARG A 175 -8.39 11.01 5.72
N ALA A 176 -9.10 11.15 4.59
CA ALA A 176 -9.76 10.04 3.92
C ALA A 176 -8.77 8.98 3.44
N TYR A 177 -7.64 9.39 2.87
CA TYR A 177 -6.55 8.52 2.43
C TYR A 177 -6.00 7.68 3.58
N VAL A 178 -5.65 8.32 4.72
CA VAL A 178 -5.15 7.62 5.91
C VAL A 178 -6.17 6.62 6.43
N THR A 179 -7.44 7.04 6.57
CA THR A 179 -8.52 6.18 7.08
C THR A 179 -8.73 4.96 6.18
N SER A 180 -8.81 5.17 4.86
CA SER A 180 -9.02 4.09 3.88
C SER A 180 -7.89 3.04 3.91
N ILE A 181 -6.64 3.48 3.99
CA ILE A 181 -5.48 2.57 4.05
C ILE A 181 -5.48 1.80 5.37
N LEU A 182 -5.68 2.46 6.51
CA LEU A 182 -5.69 1.80 7.81
C LEU A 182 -6.81 0.75 7.93
N GLU A 183 -8.00 1.04 7.43
CA GLU A 183 -9.12 0.10 7.41
C GLU A 183 -8.79 -1.14 6.55
N ARG A 184 -8.24 -0.93 5.36
CA ARG A 184 -7.83 -2.00 4.45
C ARG A 184 -6.72 -2.85 5.05
N TYR A 185 -5.69 -2.23 5.61
CA TYR A 185 -4.59 -2.89 6.28
C TYR A 185 -5.07 -3.77 7.45
N ARG A 186 -5.91 -3.22 8.34
CA ARG A 186 -6.50 -3.98 9.45
C ARG A 186 -7.31 -5.19 8.96
N LYS A 187 -8.10 -5.01 7.90
CA LYS A 187 -8.89 -6.11 7.30
C LYS A 187 -7.99 -7.23 6.78
N LEU A 188 -6.90 -6.91 6.09
CA LEU A 188 -5.93 -7.90 5.60
C LEU A 188 -5.27 -8.66 6.76
N LYS A 189 -4.87 -7.98 7.81
CA LYS A 189 -4.29 -8.60 9.02
C LYS A 189 -5.26 -9.58 9.68
N LEU A 190 -6.53 -9.22 9.83
CA LEU A 190 -7.55 -10.11 10.40
C LEU A 190 -7.78 -11.36 9.53
N GLN A 191 -7.81 -11.21 8.22
CA GLN A 191 -7.97 -12.33 7.29
C GLN A 191 -6.79 -13.31 7.37
N ARG A 192 -5.55 -12.82 7.44
CA ARG A 192 -4.35 -13.67 7.57
C ARG A 192 -4.24 -14.31 8.95
N GLY A 193 -4.54 -13.58 10.02
CA GLY A 193 -4.55 -14.11 11.38
C GLY A 193 -5.56 -15.24 11.55
N GLY A 194 -6.77 -15.09 11.01
CA GLY A 194 -7.79 -16.14 11.01
C GLY A 194 -7.40 -17.39 10.19
N ALA A 195 -6.71 -17.22 9.07
CA ALA A 195 -6.22 -18.33 8.24
C ALA A 195 -5.13 -19.15 8.97
N THR A 196 -4.22 -18.49 9.68
CA THR A 196 -3.14 -19.14 10.42
C THR A 196 -3.69 -19.99 11.57
N THR A 197 -4.67 -19.46 12.32
CA THR A 197 -5.33 -20.18 13.43
C THR A 197 -6.12 -21.40 12.93
N ALA A 198 -6.83 -21.29 11.79
CA ALA A 198 -7.57 -22.39 11.20
C ALA A 198 -6.64 -23.52 10.70
N THR A 199 -5.46 -23.19 10.17
CA THR A 199 -4.47 -24.18 9.73
C THR A 199 -3.81 -24.89 10.91
N GLN A 200 -3.49 -24.18 11.99
CA GLN A 200 -2.94 -24.76 13.20
C GLN A 200 -3.92 -25.74 13.87
N ASN A 201 -5.21 -25.37 13.98
CA ASN A 201 -6.23 -26.25 14.53
C ASN A 201 -6.45 -27.51 13.69
N ARG A 202 -6.36 -27.43 12.37
CA ARG A 202 -6.49 -28.58 11.47
C ARG A 202 -5.34 -29.56 11.61
N ASN A 203 -4.10 -29.06 11.79
CA ASN A 203 -2.91 -29.88 12.01
C ASN A 203 -2.89 -30.52 13.40
N ALA A 204 -3.43 -29.86 14.43
CA ALA A 204 -3.55 -30.42 15.77
C ALA A 204 -4.56 -31.59 15.84
N THR A 205 -5.65 -31.51 15.07
CA THR A 205 -6.65 -32.61 15.02
C THR A 205 -6.20 -33.81 14.21
N THR A 206 -5.31 -33.62 13.20
CA THR A 206 -4.76 -34.74 12.43
C THR A 206 -3.56 -35.41 13.10
N GLY A 207 -2.88 -34.76 14.07
CA GLY A 207 -1.76 -35.33 14.82
C GLY A 207 -2.14 -36.16 16.05
N ALA A 208 -3.39 -36.07 16.52
CA ALA A 208 -3.88 -36.81 17.71
C ALA A 208 -4.46 -38.21 17.41
N GLY A 209 -4.33 -38.69 16.18
CA GLY A 209 -4.87 -39.98 15.71
C GLY A 209 -3.81 -41.00 15.29
N ARG A 210 -2.58 -40.94 15.85
CA ARG A 210 -1.56 -41.95 15.63
C ARG A 210 -1.05 -42.51 16.95
#